data_5eeb4421e12f3e562e1095480950279d
#
_entry.id   5eeb4421e12f3e562e1095480950279d
#
_cell.length_a   1.000
_cell.length_b   1.000
_cell.length_c   1.000
_cell.angle_alpha   90.00
_cell.angle_beta   90.00
_cell.angle_gamma   90.00
#
_symmetry.space_group_name_H-M   'P 1'
#
loop_
_entity.id
_entity.type
_entity.pdbx_description
1 polymer ?
#
loop_
_entity_poly.entity_id
_entity_poly.type
_entity_poly.pdbx_seq_one_letter_code
_entity_poly.pdbx_strand_id
1 'polypeptide(L)'
;MNNLFIGLDSGTQSTRAVLVDGATGRVVAAQSAAYDMLTSEVPGTKEQDPADWLRAASEVIGGVLSAAGPEAAGRVAGIGISGQQHGFVALDADGRVIRPAKLWCDTSTAPQCDTLIDRLGGLPRTIERLGNGIPPGFTASKILWLKEQEPDNYARLATVLLPHDYLAFWLTGRAHMEWGDASGTALMDVRSRAWCEEAVAAIDPGLAAKLPAPAHPREPAGVVRAEVARQFGLRGDVVVSGSGDNMMGAVGTGNVTDGIVTASLGTSGTIYACSRRPLVDPAGEVAAFCDATGQWLPLVCTMNVTVATEMVRRMFGLDHAALSEAAASVETGSEGLLLIPFFEGERTPNVPDGTGVWIGVRPRTSTAAHMARAAMEGATLGLNYGLNRLRALGLAPREIRLTGGGSRSAVWRQIAADIFDCPVVCPASEEGAAYGAALHALWVGGHATGAGRPIGEITREFVALDESTRAAPDFAATARYRELQGIFDQAARDLARTFASHRRFIWGQV
;
A
#
# COMPACT_ATOMS: atom_id res chain seq x y z
N MET A 1 14.50 -9.47 31.44
CA MET A 1 14.77 -8.40 30.45
C MET A 1 13.64 -8.46 29.41
N ASN A 2 13.15 -7.30 28.96
CA ASN A 2 12.06 -7.26 27.99
C ASN A 2 12.52 -7.73 26.63
N ASN A 3 11.67 -8.47 25.91
CA ASN A 3 11.92 -8.88 24.55
C ASN A 3 11.89 -7.68 23.57
N LEU A 4 12.71 -7.76 22.54
CA LEU A 4 12.76 -6.79 21.44
C LEU A 4 12.16 -7.42 20.17
N PHE A 5 11.60 -6.58 19.32
CA PHE A 5 11.03 -6.99 18.04
C PHE A 5 11.57 -6.09 16.93
N ILE A 6 12.04 -6.69 15.84
CA ILE A 6 12.48 -5.97 14.65
C ILE A 6 11.29 -5.90 13.71
N GLY A 7 10.99 -4.70 13.20
CA GLY A 7 10.10 -4.51 12.06
C GLY A 7 10.89 -4.02 10.87
N LEU A 8 10.79 -4.75 9.76
CA LEU A 8 11.35 -4.35 8.47
C LEU A 8 10.23 -3.80 7.60
N ASP A 9 10.53 -2.76 6.81
CA ASP A 9 9.68 -2.28 5.74
C ASP A 9 10.51 -2.13 4.47
N SER A 10 10.31 -3.05 3.52
CA SER A 10 11.01 -3.10 2.24
C SER A 10 10.13 -2.53 1.14
N GLY A 11 10.21 -1.21 0.96
CA GLY A 11 9.46 -0.47 -0.06
C GLY A 11 10.17 -0.44 -1.41
N THR A 12 9.74 0.47 -2.27
CA THR A 12 10.27 0.60 -3.65
C THR A 12 11.63 1.31 -3.70
N GLN A 13 11.96 2.15 -2.71
CA GLN A 13 13.18 3.00 -2.75
C GLN A 13 14.17 2.68 -1.63
N SER A 14 13.75 1.95 -0.61
CA SER A 14 14.58 1.63 0.55
C SER A 14 14.00 0.49 1.36
N THR A 15 14.85 -0.15 2.17
CA THR A 15 14.43 -0.93 3.33
C THR A 15 14.68 -0.14 4.60
N ARG A 16 13.67 -0.07 5.47
CA ARG A 16 13.75 0.53 6.80
C ARG A 16 13.60 -0.55 7.86
N ALA A 17 14.33 -0.42 8.96
CA ALA A 17 14.15 -1.24 10.15
C ALA A 17 13.87 -0.38 11.36
N VAL A 18 12.98 -0.86 12.24
CA VAL A 18 12.81 -0.35 13.59
C VAL A 18 13.01 -1.48 14.60
N LEU A 19 13.60 -1.17 15.74
CA LEU A 19 13.70 -2.06 16.89
C LEU A 19 12.74 -1.57 17.97
N VAL A 20 11.79 -2.40 18.38
CA VAL A 20 10.70 -2.04 19.29
C VAL A 20 10.83 -2.84 20.60
N ASP A 21 10.72 -2.16 21.73
CA ASP A 21 10.61 -2.81 23.05
C ASP A 21 9.20 -3.37 23.24
N GLY A 22 9.09 -4.69 23.37
CA GLY A 22 7.82 -5.40 23.42
C GLY A 22 6.99 -5.16 24.70
N ALA A 23 7.55 -4.54 25.73
CA ALA A 23 6.83 -4.20 26.95
C ALA A 23 6.23 -2.79 26.90
N THR A 24 6.84 -1.87 26.14
CA THR A 24 6.46 -0.45 26.12
C THR A 24 5.97 0.04 24.77
N GLY A 25 6.16 -0.75 23.71
CA GLY A 25 5.88 -0.33 22.32
C GLY A 25 6.83 0.75 21.77
N ARG A 26 7.84 1.16 22.56
CA ARG A 26 8.74 2.25 22.19
C ARG A 26 9.77 1.80 21.15
N VAL A 27 9.97 2.61 20.10
CA VAL A 27 11.07 2.45 19.15
C VAL A 27 12.39 2.77 19.86
N VAL A 28 13.30 1.79 19.89
CA VAL A 28 14.63 1.88 20.53
C VAL A 28 15.68 2.35 19.53
N ALA A 29 15.57 1.90 18.28
CA ALA A 29 16.47 2.27 17.19
C ALA A 29 15.74 2.19 15.86
N ALA A 30 16.19 2.97 14.88
CA ALA A 30 15.72 2.94 13.50
C ALA A 30 16.90 3.12 12.53
N GLN A 31 16.84 2.45 11.37
CA GLN A 31 17.83 2.54 10.31
C GLN A 31 17.14 2.43 8.95
N SER A 32 17.77 2.98 7.91
CA SER A 32 17.27 2.88 6.54
C SER A 32 18.43 2.71 5.56
N ALA A 33 18.24 1.88 4.54
CA ALA A 33 19.19 1.65 3.46
C ALA A 33 18.47 1.77 2.11
N ALA A 34 18.95 2.65 1.25
CA ALA A 34 18.36 2.92 -0.05
C ALA A 34 18.82 1.94 -1.13
N TYR A 35 18.00 1.81 -2.17
CA TYR A 35 18.29 1.13 -3.44
C TYR A 35 17.43 1.69 -4.56
N ASP A 36 17.84 1.43 -5.79
CA ASP A 36 17.17 1.94 -6.98
C ASP A 36 16.39 0.86 -7.73
N MET A 37 15.53 1.31 -8.64
CA MET A 37 14.95 0.44 -9.66
C MET A 37 15.95 0.23 -10.80
N LEU A 38 15.86 -0.93 -11.46
CA LEU A 38 16.61 -1.17 -12.69
C LEU A 38 16.11 -0.26 -13.81
N THR A 39 17.05 0.24 -14.60
CA THR A 39 16.73 1.02 -15.79
C THR A 39 16.27 0.08 -16.91
N SER A 40 15.17 0.41 -17.58
CA SER A 40 14.65 -0.33 -18.73
C SER A 40 14.28 0.62 -19.87
N GLU A 41 14.58 0.21 -21.10
CA GLU A 41 14.14 0.91 -22.31
C GLU A 41 12.70 0.51 -22.73
N VAL A 42 12.18 -0.59 -22.18
CA VAL A 42 10.82 -1.04 -22.45
C VAL A 42 9.82 -0.23 -21.63
N PRO A 43 8.91 0.51 -22.27
CA PRO A 43 7.92 1.32 -21.57
C PRO A 43 7.11 0.52 -20.54
N GLY A 44 6.88 1.11 -19.38
CA GLY A 44 6.09 0.48 -18.32
C GLY A 44 6.82 -0.59 -17.49
N THR A 45 8.02 -1.01 -17.89
CA THR A 45 8.81 -1.97 -17.11
C THR A 45 9.37 -1.33 -15.85
N LYS A 46 9.08 -1.95 -14.70
CA LYS A 46 9.57 -1.57 -13.37
C LYS A 46 10.02 -2.81 -12.63
N GLU A 47 11.33 -2.96 -12.49
CA GLU A 47 11.97 -4.15 -11.92
C GLU A 47 13.05 -3.78 -10.92
N GLN A 48 13.32 -4.69 -9.99
CA GLN A 48 14.43 -4.60 -9.02
C GLN A 48 15.14 -5.94 -8.89
N ASP A 49 16.42 -5.89 -8.53
CA ASP A 49 17.15 -7.09 -8.13
C ASP A 49 16.80 -7.42 -6.67
N PRO A 50 16.19 -8.59 -6.37
CA PRO A 50 15.92 -9.00 -5.00
C PRO A 50 17.17 -9.09 -4.11
N ALA A 51 18.37 -9.20 -4.68
CA ALA A 51 19.63 -9.16 -3.93
C ALA A 51 19.86 -7.80 -3.23
N ASP A 52 19.37 -6.70 -3.82
CA ASP A 52 19.44 -5.38 -3.18
C ASP A 52 18.57 -5.29 -1.93
N TRP A 53 17.41 -5.97 -1.93
CA TRP A 53 16.55 -6.05 -0.75
C TRP A 53 17.23 -6.81 0.39
N LEU A 54 17.92 -7.94 0.08
CA LEU A 54 18.67 -8.73 1.08
C LEU A 54 19.84 -7.94 1.63
N ARG A 55 20.59 -7.22 0.77
CA ARG A 55 21.70 -6.36 1.19
C ARG A 55 21.18 -5.28 2.15
N ALA A 56 20.14 -4.55 1.75
CA ALA A 56 19.56 -3.49 2.55
C ALA A 56 18.97 -4.01 3.86
N ALA A 57 18.22 -5.13 3.83
CA ALA A 57 17.69 -5.76 5.04
C ALA A 57 18.80 -6.18 6.00
N SER A 58 19.88 -6.78 5.47
CA SER A 58 21.05 -7.15 6.28
C SER A 58 21.71 -5.92 6.94
N GLU A 59 21.87 -4.84 6.17
CA GLU A 59 22.46 -3.58 6.66
C GLU A 59 21.62 -2.96 7.79
N VAL A 60 20.30 -2.83 7.58
CA VAL A 60 19.44 -2.18 8.57
C VAL A 60 19.22 -3.02 9.83
N ILE A 61 19.18 -4.38 9.72
CA ILE A 61 19.13 -5.28 10.89
C ILE A 61 20.40 -5.10 11.73
N GLY A 62 21.58 -5.16 11.11
CA GLY A 62 22.85 -4.94 11.79
C GLY A 62 22.91 -3.55 12.43
N GLY A 63 22.43 -2.53 11.73
CA GLY A 63 22.41 -1.14 12.17
C GLY A 63 21.54 -0.93 13.42
N VAL A 64 20.30 -1.42 13.46
CA VAL A 64 19.42 -1.24 14.64
C VAL A 64 19.94 -2.04 15.86
N LEU A 65 20.51 -3.22 15.65
CA LEU A 65 21.11 -4.00 16.73
C LEU A 65 22.35 -3.31 17.31
N SER A 66 23.23 -2.79 16.46
CA SER A 66 24.41 -2.03 16.87
C SER A 66 24.04 -0.76 17.65
N ALA A 67 23.06 -0.02 17.17
CA ALA A 67 22.58 1.20 17.81
C ALA A 67 21.96 0.96 19.21
N ALA A 68 21.32 -0.21 19.39
CA ALA A 68 20.71 -0.59 20.66
C ALA A 68 21.67 -1.23 21.66
N GLY A 69 22.90 -1.52 21.25
CA GLY A 69 23.97 -2.04 22.10
C GLY A 69 24.15 -3.57 22.08
N PRO A 70 25.22 -4.06 22.71
CA PRO A 70 25.73 -5.43 22.49
C PRO A 70 24.77 -6.54 22.95
N GLU A 71 23.85 -6.26 23.88
CA GLU A 71 22.90 -7.26 24.37
C GLU A 71 21.60 -7.32 23.56
N ALA A 72 21.41 -6.41 22.61
CA ALA A 72 20.15 -6.26 21.90
C ALA A 72 19.80 -7.53 21.09
N ALA A 73 20.77 -8.09 20.40
CA ALA A 73 20.58 -9.29 19.55
C ALA A 73 20.04 -10.49 20.35
N GLY A 74 20.58 -10.76 21.53
CA GLY A 74 20.12 -11.83 22.42
C GLY A 74 18.71 -11.62 23.00
N ARG A 75 18.15 -10.42 22.88
CA ARG A 75 16.82 -10.05 23.36
C ARG A 75 15.76 -10.07 22.25
N VAL A 76 16.15 -10.16 20.98
CA VAL A 76 15.19 -10.22 19.87
C VAL A 76 14.38 -11.52 19.95
N ALA A 77 13.07 -11.39 19.96
CA ALA A 77 12.12 -12.52 20.03
C ALA A 77 11.33 -12.71 18.71
N GLY A 78 11.28 -11.67 17.87
CA GLY A 78 10.59 -11.77 16.59
C GLY A 78 11.05 -10.72 15.58
N ILE A 79 10.91 -11.06 14.29
CA ILE A 79 11.14 -10.19 13.14
C ILE A 79 9.86 -10.16 12.32
N GLY A 80 9.28 -8.98 12.16
CA GLY A 80 8.15 -8.75 11.26
C GLY A 80 8.62 -8.09 9.97
N ILE A 81 7.99 -8.44 8.87
CA ILE A 81 8.33 -7.94 7.54
C ILE A 81 7.11 -7.28 6.92
N SER A 82 7.25 -6.03 6.56
CA SER A 82 6.43 -5.29 5.63
C SER A 82 7.16 -5.25 4.30
N GLY A 83 6.47 -5.49 3.20
CA GLY A 83 7.10 -5.34 1.88
C GLY A 83 6.14 -4.83 0.82
N GLN A 84 6.70 -4.17 -0.19
CA GLN A 84 5.93 -3.71 -1.35
C GLN A 84 5.10 -4.85 -1.93
N GLN A 85 3.80 -4.59 -2.19
CA GLN A 85 2.83 -5.62 -2.53
C GLN A 85 2.97 -6.14 -3.97
N HIS A 86 2.50 -7.35 -4.21
CA HIS A 86 2.23 -7.95 -5.53
C HIS A 86 3.44 -8.08 -6.45
N GLY A 87 4.67 -7.77 -6.00
CA GLY A 87 5.88 -8.03 -6.77
C GLY A 87 6.01 -9.53 -7.06
N PHE A 88 6.63 -9.89 -8.18
CA PHE A 88 6.82 -11.27 -8.56
C PHE A 88 8.29 -11.68 -8.44
N VAL A 89 8.61 -12.53 -7.47
CA VAL A 89 9.92 -13.15 -7.29
C VAL A 89 9.84 -14.60 -7.75
N ALA A 90 10.56 -14.92 -8.82
CA ALA A 90 10.63 -16.25 -9.41
C ALA A 90 11.86 -17.01 -8.88
N LEU A 91 11.66 -18.15 -8.22
CA LEU A 91 12.76 -18.99 -7.71
C LEU A 91 12.84 -20.31 -8.47
N ASP A 92 14.08 -20.78 -8.68
CA ASP A 92 14.38 -22.12 -9.18
C ASP A 92 14.30 -23.18 -8.07
N ALA A 93 14.58 -24.44 -8.42
CA ALA A 93 14.52 -25.57 -7.49
C ALA A 93 15.55 -25.50 -6.35
N ASP A 94 16.62 -24.73 -6.52
CA ASP A 94 17.64 -24.48 -5.50
C ASP A 94 17.30 -23.24 -4.63
N GLY A 95 16.17 -22.59 -4.88
CA GLY A 95 15.75 -21.37 -4.18
C GLY A 95 16.49 -20.11 -4.64
N ARG A 96 17.11 -20.14 -5.83
CA ARG A 96 17.80 -18.99 -6.40
C ARG A 96 16.85 -18.17 -7.25
N VAL A 97 17.00 -16.85 -7.20
CA VAL A 97 16.25 -15.92 -8.04
C VAL A 97 16.60 -16.15 -9.53
N ILE A 98 15.59 -16.36 -10.35
CA ILE A 98 15.74 -16.64 -11.79
C ILE A 98 16.02 -15.37 -12.59
N ARG A 99 15.35 -14.26 -12.20
CA ARG A 99 15.40 -12.96 -12.87
C ARG A 99 15.03 -11.81 -11.91
N PRO A 100 15.31 -10.55 -12.28
CA PRO A 100 14.80 -9.40 -11.52
C PRO A 100 13.29 -9.47 -11.29
N ALA A 101 12.84 -8.99 -10.13
CA ALA A 101 11.44 -9.01 -9.74
C ALA A 101 10.67 -7.88 -10.42
N LYS A 102 9.55 -8.20 -11.11
CA LYS A 102 8.58 -7.20 -11.58
C LYS A 102 7.78 -6.67 -10.40
N LEU A 103 7.70 -5.33 -10.29
CA LEU A 103 7.11 -4.65 -9.14
C LEU A 103 5.61 -4.38 -9.32
N TRP A 104 4.97 -3.87 -8.26
CA TRP A 104 3.57 -3.45 -8.24
C TRP A 104 3.23 -2.32 -9.23
N CYS A 105 4.21 -1.47 -9.56
CA CYS A 105 4.09 -0.37 -10.50
C CYS A 105 4.52 -0.74 -11.94
N ASP A 106 4.87 -2.01 -12.19
CA ASP A 106 5.13 -2.50 -13.54
C ASP A 106 3.81 -2.60 -14.33
N THR A 107 3.72 -1.89 -15.45
CA THR A 107 2.56 -1.89 -16.34
C THR A 107 2.84 -2.60 -17.67
N SER A 108 4.04 -3.15 -17.86
CA SER A 108 4.43 -3.86 -19.08
C SER A 108 3.64 -5.15 -19.34
N THR A 109 2.91 -5.62 -18.31
CA THR A 109 2.10 -6.85 -18.37
C THR A 109 0.61 -6.60 -18.64
N ALA A 110 0.23 -5.39 -19.07
CA ALA A 110 -1.17 -5.07 -19.37
C ALA A 110 -1.82 -6.03 -20.40
N PRO A 111 -1.15 -6.47 -21.49
CA PRO A 111 -1.73 -7.45 -22.42
C PRO A 111 -2.06 -8.80 -21.76
N GLN A 112 -1.25 -9.23 -20.78
CA GLN A 112 -1.49 -10.44 -20.02
C GLN A 112 -2.68 -10.32 -19.07
N CYS A 113 -2.96 -9.11 -18.57
CA CYS A 113 -4.17 -8.85 -17.78
C CYS A 113 -5.42 -9.09 -18.62
N ASP A 114 -5.48 -8.49 -19.80
CA ASP A 114 -6.62 -8.67 -20.75
C ASP A 114 -6.79 -10.14 -21.11
N THR A 115 -5.69 -10.84 -21.44
CA THR A 115 -5.68 -12.27 -21.74
C THR A 115 -6.27 -13.10 -20.60
N LEU A 116 -5.89 -12.83 -19.34
CA LEU A 116 -6.39 -13.57 -18.18
C LEU A 116 -7.87 -13.26 -17.92
N ILE A 117 -8.27 -12.00 -18.03
CA ILE A 117 -9.68 -11.59 -17.89
C ILE A 117 -10.55 -12.29 -18.94
N ASP A 118 -10.09 -12.37 -20.19
CA ASP A 118 -10.81 -13.06 -21.25
C ASP A 118 -10.92 -14.57 -21.01
N ARG A 119 -9.81 -15.21 -20.59
CA ARG A 119 -9.80 -16.66 -20.23
C ARG A 119 -10.74 -16.96 -19.06
N LEU A 120 -10.95 -16.01 -18.13
CA LEU A 120 -11.87 -16.14 -17.02
C LEU A 120 -13.31 -15.78 -17.35
N GLY A 121 -13.61 -15.37 -18.59
CA GLY A 121 -14.95 -15.07 -19.07
C GLY A 121 -15.39 -13.63 -18.86
N GLY A 122 -14.43 -12.70 -18.84
CA GLY A 122 -14.63 -11.26 -18.72
C GLY A 122 -14.52 -10.72 -17.29
N LEU A 123 -14.37 -9.41 -17.17
CA LEU A 123 -14.14 -8.73 -15.87
C LEU A 123 -15.20 -9.05 -14.80
N PRO A 124 -16.53 -9.08 -15.09
CA PRO A 124 -17.53 -9.41 -14.08
C PRO A 124 -17.35 -10.81 -13.47
N ARG A 125 -17.04 -11.82 -14.32
CA ARG A 125 -16.79 -13.18 -13.83
C ARG A 125 -15.46 -13.31 -13.09
N THR A 126 -14.46 -12.56 -13.51
CA THR A 126 -13.18 -12.48 -12.78
C THR A 126 -13.40 -11.94 -11.36
N ILE A 127 -14.14 -10.84 -11.21
CA ILE A 127 -14.46 -10.27 -9.90
C ILE A 127 -15.35 -11.22 -9.08
N GLU A 128 -16.32 -11.88 -9.72
CA GLU A 128 -17.15 -12.90 -9.05
C GLU A 128 -16.29 -14.02 -8.45
N ARG A 129 -15.25 -14.48 -9.14
CA ARG A 129 -14.38 -15.58 -8.70
C ARG A 129 -13.34 -15.17 -7.69
N LEU A 130 -12.67 -14.05 -7.92
CA LEU A 130 -11.50 -13.63 -7.14
C LEU A 130 -11.84 -12.60 -6.05
N GLY A 131 -12.93 -11.86 -6.23
CA GLY A 131 -13.22 -10.65 -5.45
C GLY A 131 -12.51 -9.40 -5.97
N ASN A 132 -11.63 -9.55 -6.95
CA ASN A 132 -10.81 -8.49 -7.56
C ASN A 132 -10.79 -8.62 -9.08
N GLY A 133 -10.52 -7.51 -9.79
CA GLY A 133 -10.02 -7.55 -11.16
C GLY A 133 -8.56 -8.01 -11.24
N ILE A 134 -7.98 -7.96 -12.45
CA ILE A 134 -6.56 -8.27 -12.68
C ILE A 134 -5.86 -7.03 -13.24
N PRO A 135 -5.49 -6.03 -12.42
CA PRO A 135 -4.70 -4.90 -12.88
C PRO A 135 -3.23 -5.28 -13.10
N PRO A 136 -2.48 -4.56 -13.94
CA PRO A 136 -1.07 -4.88 -14.26
C PRO A 136 -0.15 -4.96 -13.03
N GLY A 137 -0.49 -4.26 -11.95
CA GLY A 137 0.25 -4.33 -10.69
C GLY A 137 0.23 -5.68 -10.00
N PHE A 138 -0.77 -6.55 -10.27
CA PHE A 138 -0.95 -7.83 -9.59
C PHE A 138 -0.05 -8.93 -10.16
N THR A 139 0.17 -10.01 -9.40
CA THR A 139 1.20 -11.02 -9.69
C THR A 139 0.85 -11.94 -10.87
N ALA A 140 -0.43 -12.26 -11.06
CA ALA A 140 -0.87 -13.23 -12.08
C ALA A 140 -0.42 -12.86 -13.49
N SER A 141 -0.55 -11.59 -13.89
CA SER A 141 -0.13 -11.11 -15.21
C SER A 141 1.38 -11.22 -15.42
N LYS A 142 2.17 -11.04 -14.36
CA LYS A 142 3.63 -11.15 -14.40
C LYS A 142 4.09 -12.61 -14.58
N ILE A 143 3.38 -13.56 -13.97
CA ILE A 143 3.65 -15.00 -14.16
C ILE A 143 3.31 -15.40 -15.60
N LEU A 144 2.17 -14.96 -16.14
CA LEU A 144 1.82 -15.23 -17.54
C LEU A 144 2.83 -14.57 -18.50
N TRP A 145 3.25 -13.34 -18.21
CA TRP A 145 4.29 -12.65 -18.97
C TRP A 145 5.60 -13.45 -18.97
N LEU A 146 6.05 -13.97 -17.82
CA LEU A 146 7.25 -14.81 -17.75
C LEU A 146 7.11 -16.04 -18.65
N LYS A 147 5.95 -16.70 -18.63
CA LYS A 147 5.67 -17.88 -19.46
C LYS A 147 5.74 -17.58 -20.95
N GLU A 148 5.24 -16.42 -21.37
CA GLU A 148 5.14 -16.03 -22.77
C GLU A 148 6.41 -15.40 -23.32
N GLN A 149 7.07 -14.56 -22.53
CA GLN A 149 8.22 -13.76 -22.97
C GLN A 149 9.57 -14.37 -22.62
N GLU A 150 9.63 -15.18 -21.55
CA GLU A 150 10.85 -15.83 -21.08
C GLU A 150 10.61 -17.32 -20.78
N PRO A 151 10.23 -18.15 -21.79
CA PRO A 151 9.81 -19.54 -21.59
C PRO A 151 10.89 -20.40 -20.93
N ASP A 152 12.17 -20.17 -21.19
CA ASP A 152 13.28 -20.90 -20.58
C ASP A 152 13.37 -20.59 -19.07
N ASN A 153 13.14 -19.34 -18.68
CA ASN A 153 13.06 -18.94 -17.27
C ASN A 153 11.81 -19.54 -16.60
N TYR A 154 10.66 -19.55 -17.31
CA TYR A 154 9.45 -20.19 -16.80
C TYR A 154 9.62 -21.70 -16.60
N ALA A 155 10.35 -22.40 -17.47
CA ALA A 155 10.64 -23.81 -17.32
C ALA A 155 11.48 -24.12 -16.06
N ARG A 156 12.30 -23.18 -15.61
CA ARG A 156 13.09 -23.28 -14.36
C ARG A 156 12.30 -22.91 -13.11
N LEU A 157 11.14 -22.25 -13.25
CA LEU A 157 10.32 -21.78 -12.14
C LEU A 157 9.88 -22.95 -11.26
N ALA A 158 10.29 -22.94 -10.02
CA ALA A 158 9.90 -23.92 -8.99
C ALA A 158 9.03 -23.31 -7.90
N THR A 159 9.26 -22.04 -7.52
CA THR A 159 8.50 -21.37 -6.46
C THR A 159 8.22 -19.91 -6.83
N VAL A 160 6.99 -19.48 -6.60
CA VAL A 160 6.53 -18.08 -6.69
C VAL A 160 6.48 -17.49 -5.29
N LEU A 161 7.15 -16.36 -5.08
CA LEU A 161 7.07 -15.57 -3.85
C LEU A 161 6.75 -14.10 -4.15
N LEU A 162 6.26 -13.41 -3.14
CA LEU A 162 6.10 -11.96 -3.13
C LEU A 162 7.32 -11.32 -2.46
N PRO A 163 7.53 -10.00 -2.55
CA PRO A 163 8.75 -9.38 -2.01
C PRO A 163 8.97 -9.64 -0.52
N HIS A 164 7.93 -9.48 0.32
CA HIS A 164 8.05 -9.76 1.76
C HIS A 164 8.22 -11.26 2.05
N ASP A 165 7.59 -12.16 1.25
CA ASP A 165 7.78 -13.61 1.36
C ASP A 165 9.22 -14.01 1.04
N TYR A 166 9.85 -13.34 0.05
CA TYR A 166 11.24 -13.62 -0.29
C TYR A 166 12.20 -13.21 0.84
N LEU A 167 11.95 -12.08 1.50
CA LEU A 167 12.70 -11.70 2.71
C LEU A 167 12.47 -12.71 3.85
N ALA A 168 11.23 -13.17 4.02
CA ALA A 168 10.93 -14.24 5.00
C ALA A 168 11.62 -15.55 4.64
N PHE A 169 11.65 -15.92 3.36
CA PHE A 169 12.38 -17.09 2.86
C PHE A 169 13.88 -16.97 3.13
N TRP A 170 14.49 -15.81 2.90
CA TRP A 170 15.88 -15.56 3.24
C TRP A 170 16.15 -15.76 4.74
N LEU A 171 15.26 -15.27 5.60
CA LEU A 171 15.43 -15.41 7.06
C LEU A 171 15.21 -16.84 7.56
N THR A 172 14.27 -17.59 6.98
CA THR A 172 13.78 -18.87 7.53
C THR A 172 14.18 -20.11 6.72
N GLY A 173 14.45 -19.95 5.42
CA GLY A 173 14.62 -21.07 4.48
C GLY A 173 13.30 -21.76 4.08
N ARG A 174 12.12 -21.21 4.46
CA ARG A 174 10.81 -21.77 4.14
C ARG A 174 10.02 -20.86 3.21
N ALA A 175 9.51 -21.42 2.12
CA ALA A 175 8.52 -20.74 1.29
C ALA A 175 7.20 -20.65 2.05
N HIS A 176 6.71 -19.43 2.24
CA HIS A 176 5.48 -19.11 2.96
C HIS A 176 4.79 -17.94 2.28
N MET A 177 3.48 -17.94 2.23
CA MET A 177 2.68 -16.85 1.68
C MET A 177 1.42 -16.71 2.53
N GLU A 178 1.16 -15.53 3.06
CA GLU A 178 0.01 -15.27 3.93
C GLU A 178 -1.13 -14.62 3.16
N TRP A 179 -2.36 -14.65 3.72
CA TRP A 179 -3.56 -14.21 3.04
C TRP A 179 -3.56 -12.74 2.60
N GLY A 180 -2.90 -11.84 3.36
CA GLY A 180 -2.93 -10.40 3.11
C GLY A 180 -2.45 -10.08 1.70
N ASP A 181 -1.17 -10.33 1.40
CA ASP A 181 -0.62 -10.03 0.08
C ASP A 181 -0.96 -11.12 -0.96
N ALA A 182 -1.19 -12.39 -0.55
CA ALA A 182 -1.71 -13.43 -1.45
C ALA A 182 -3.02 -13.00 -2.12
N SER A 183 -3.86 -12.22 -1.43
CA SER A 183 -5.12 -11.67 -1.99
C SER A 183 -4.91 -10.65 -3.12
N GLY A 184 -3.71 -10.09 -3.24
CA GLY A 184 -3.30 -9.19 -4.31
C GLY A 184 -2.62 -9.88 -5.49
N THR A 185 -2.53 -11.21 -5.50
CA THR A 185 -1.94 -11.94 -6.61
C THR A 185 -2.83 -12.06 -7.84
N ALA A 186 -4.14 -11.86 -7.69
CA ALA A 186 -5.19 -12.25 -8.64
C ALA A 186 -5.23 -13.77 -8.92
N LEU A 187 -4.79 -14.58 -7.96
CA LEU A 187 -4.86 -16.05 -8.00
C LEU A 187 -5.69 -16.61 -6.85
N MET A 188 -5.94 -15.82 -5.80
CA MET A 188 -6.68 -16.22 -4.61
C MET A 188 -8.11 -15.65 -4.64
N ASP A 189 -9.12 -16.47 -4.32
CA ASP A 189 -10.43 -15.95 -3.95
C ASP A 189 -10.38 -15.37 -2.53
N VAL A 190 -10.59 -14.08 -2.43
CA VAL A 190 -10.49 -13.34 -1.16
C VAL A 190 -11.53 -13.76 -0.12
N ARG A 191 -12.60 -14.44 -0.51
CA ARG A 191 -13.68 -14.89 0.38
C ARG A 191 -13.32 -16.21 1.04
N SER A 192 -12.91 -17.21 0.24
CA SER A 192 -12.47 -18.52 0.70
C SER A 192 -11.05 -18.54 1.22
N ARG A 193 -10.23 -17.55 0.82
CA ARG A 193 -8.79 -17.44 1.15
C ARG A 193 -7.99 -18.66 0.66
N ALA A 194 -8.40 -19.19 -0.46
CA ALA A 194 -7.77 -20.31 -1.15
C ALA A 194 -7.43 -19.92 -2.58
N TRP A 195 -6.45 -20.61 -3.17
CA TRP A 195 -6.16 -20.43 -4.58
C TRP A 195 -7.40 -20.76 -5.43
N CYS A 196 -7.74 -19.88 -6.37
CA CYS A 196 -8.77 -20.10 -7.36
C CYS A 196 -8.20 -21.00 -8.46
N GLU A 197 -8.61 -22.27 -8.47
CA GLU A 197 -8.10 -23.26 -9.42
C GLU A 197 -8.23 -22.80 -10.88
N GLU A 198 -9.34 -22.14 -11.22
CA GLU A 198 -9.58 -21.64 -12.58
C GLU A 198 -8.60 -20.49 -12.94
N ALA A 199 -8.30 -19.59 -12.02
CA ALA A 199 -7.36 -18.49 -12.25
C ALA A 199 -5.92 -19.03 -12.38
N VAL A 200 -5.55 -19.97 -11.54
CA VAL A 200 -4.25 -20.66 -11.61
C VAL A 200 -4.12 -21.42 -12.93
N ALA A 201 -5.12 -22.22 -13.30
CA ALA A 201 -5.14 -23.00 -14.54
C ALA A 201 -5.19 -22.11 -15.80
N ALA A 202 -5.77 -20.90 -15.72
CA ALA A 202 -5.76 -19.92 -16.82
C ALA A 202 -4.33 -19.48 -17.22
N ILE A 203 -3.36 -19.59 -16.32
CA ILE A 203 -1.94 -19.38 -16.61
C ILE A 203 -1.30 -20.70 -17.03
N ASP A 204 -1.36 -21.70 -16.14
CA ASP A 204 -0.80 -23.03 -16.34
C ASP A 204 -1.37 -24.03 -15.33
N PRO A 205 -1.84 -25.21 -15.75
CA PRO A 205 -2.31 -26.25 -14.81
C PRO A 205 -1.25 -26.69 -13.80
N GLY A 206 0.04 -26.63 -14.16
CA GLY A 206 1.16 -26.98 -13.28
C GLY A 206 1.57 -25.88 -12.30
N LEU A 207 1.00 -24.69 -12.41
CA LEU A 207 1.38 -23.54 -11.55
C LEU A 207 1.01 -23.77 -10.07
N ALA A 208 -0.06 -24.49 -9.79
CA ALA A 208 -0.51 -24.77 -8.42
C ALA A 208 0.60 -25.37 -7.54
N ALA A 209 1.44 -26.25 -8.11
CA ALA A 209 2.55 -26.89 -7.40
C ALA A 209 3.71 -25.92 -7.09
N LYS A 210 3.72 -24.73 -7.68
CA LYS A 210 4.76 -23.71 -7.52
C LYS A 210 4.33 -22.57 -6.56
N LEU A 211 3.09 -22.59 -6.10
CA LEU A 211 2.51 -21.61 -5.18
C LEU A 211 2.54 -22.20 -3.75
N PRO A 212 3.13 -21.53 -2.76
CA PRO A 212 2.91 -21.88 -1.35
C PRO A 212 1.41 -21.88 -1.03
N ALA A 213 0.97 -22.77 -0.14
CA ALA A 213 -0.43 -22.72 0.32
C ALA A 213 -0.69 -21.40 1.07
N PRO A 214 -1.83 -20.72 0.82
CA PRO A 214 -2.15 -19.48 1.53
C PRO A 214 -2.35 -19.76 3.02
N ALA A 215 -1.55 -19.11 3.86
CA ALA A 215 -1.54 -19.31 5.31
C ALA A 215 -2.30 -18.20 6.04
N HIS A 216 -2.83 -18.52 7.22
CA HIS A 216 -3.40 -17.51 8.10
C HIS A 216 -2.29 -16.54 8.57
N PRO A 217 -2.46 -15.19 8.56
CA PRO A 217 -1.42 -14.23 8.93
C PRO A 217 -0.83 -14.42 10.33
N ARG A 218 -1.52 -15.12 11.23
CA ARG A 218 -1.01 -15.49 12.56
C ARG A 218 -0.04 -16.67 12.54
N GLU A 219 0.02 -17.43 11.46
CA GLU A 219 1.00 -18.49 11.31
C GLU A 219 2.36 -17.89 11.03
N PRO A 220 3.42 -18.24 11.81
CA PRO A 220 4.75 -17.76 11.52
C PRO A 220 5.26 -18.33 10.20
N ALA A 221 5.95 -17.49 9.42
CA ALA A 221 6.69 -17.95 8.24
C ALA A 221 7.76 -18.98 8.62
N GLY A 222 8.25 -18.93 9.85
CA GLY A 222 9.20 -19.87 10.43
C GLY A 222 9.95 -19.24 11.60
N VAL A 223 11.06 -19.86 11.94
CA VAL A 223 12.07 -19.29 12.82
C VAL A 223 13.33 -18.97 12.03
N VAL A 224 14.11 -18.01 12.50
CA VAL A 224 15.36 -17.61 11.84
C VAL A 224 16.31 -18.81 11.71
N ARG A 225 16.81 -19.05 10.49
CA ARG A 225 17.77 -20.15 10.21
C ARG A 225 19.12 -19.88 10.89
N ALA A 226 19.85 -20.96 11.20
CA ALA A 226 21.09 -20.91 11.97
C ALA A 226 22.16 -19.97 11.41
N GLU A 227 22.27 -19.85 10.07
CA GLU A 227 23.26 -18.98 9.44
C GLU A 227 22.96 -17.50 9.70
N VAL A 228 21.70 -17.10 9.54
CA VAL A 228 21.24 -15.73 9.81
C VAL A 228 21.31 -15.43 11.29
N ALA A 229 20.94 -16.38 12.15
CA ALA A 229 21.05 -16.22 13.59
C ALA A 229 22.51 -15.95 14.00
N ARG A 230 23.47 -16.72 13.46
CA ARG A 230 24.92 -16.49 13.71
C ARG A 230 25.41 -15.15 13.16
N GLN A 231 24.96 -14.76 11.97
CA GLN A 231 25.35 -13.49 11.34
C GLN A 231 25.03 -12.27 12.23
N PHE A 232 23.87 -12.27 12.88
CA PHE A 232 23.39 -11.14 13.67
C PHE A 232 23.48 -11.37 15.18
N GLY A 233 23.97 -12.51 15.64
CA GLY A 233 24.00 -12.86 17.09
C GLY A 233 22.62 -13.09 17.68
N LEU A 234 21.64 -13.48 16.85
CA LEU A 234 20.26 -13.73 17.29
C LEU A 234 20.13 -15.13 17.92
N ARG A 235 19.08 -15.32 18.71
CA ARG A 235 18.69 -16.65 19.19
C ARG A 235 18.10 -17.47 18.06
N GLY A 236 18.16 -18.80 18.16
CA GLY A 236 17.61 -19.70 17.13
C GLY A 236 16.09 -19.88 17.16
N ASP A 237 15.39 -19.27 18.13
CA ASP A 237 13.94 -19.33 18.31
C ASP A 237 13.21 -18.04 17.90
N VAL A 238 13.90 -17.12 17.22
CA VAL A 238 13.33 -15.86 16.74
C VAL A 238 12.28 -16.13 15.67
N VAL A 239 11.05 -15.76 15.95
CA VAL A 239 9.90 -15.99 15.06
C VAL A 239 9.91 -14.94 13.94
N VAL A 240 9.61 -15.38 12.70
CA VAL A 240 9.47 -14.51 11.53
C VAL A 240 8.03 -14.47 11.07
N SER A 241 7.51 -13.28 10.81
CA SER A 241 6.19 -13.04 10.22
C SER A 241 6.27 -11.95 9.15
N GLY A 242 5.29 -11.84 8.27
CA GLY A 242 5.29 -10.80 7.24
C GLY A 242 3.93 -10.61 6.61
N SER A 243 3.74 -9.47 5.91
CA SER A 243 2.64 -9.16 5.03
C SER A 243 2.97 -7.95 4.13
N GLY A 244 2.05 -7.59 3.24
CA GLY A 244 2.18 -6.41 2.39
C GLY A 244 2.22 -5.09 3.19
N ASP A 245 2.78 -4.05 2.59
CA ASP A 245 3.04 -2.75 3.22
C ASP A 245 1.76 -2.06 3.72
N ASN A 246 0.66 -2.11 2.96
CA ASN A 246 -0.61 -1.53 3.43
C ASN A 246 -1.22 -2.33 4.59
N MET A 247 -1.05 -3.65 4.62
CA MET A 247 -1.49 -4.53 5.71
C MET A 247 -0.71 -4.22 6.99
N MET A 248 0.61 -4.08 6.90
CA MET A 248 1.45 -3.70 8.03
C MET A 248 1.25 -2.23 8.43
N GLY A 249 1.02 -1.34 7.45
CA GLY A 249 0.62 0.04 7.70
C GLY A 249 -0.69 0.14 8.49
N ALA A 250 -1.65 -0.75 8.22
CA ALA A 250 -2.88 -0.84 8.99
C ALA A 250 -2.61 -1.21 10.46
N VAL A 251 -1.75 -2.19 10.71
CA VAL A 251 -1.33 -2.54 12.08
C VAL A 251 -0.61 -1.36 12.74
N GLY A 252 0.35 -0.73 12.05
CA GLY A 252 1.15 0.38 12.56
C GLY A 252 0.37 1.67 12.82
N THR A 253 -0.76 1.84 12.17
CA THR A 253 -1.71 2.93 12.44
C THR A 253 -2.84 2.51 13.39
N GLY A 254 -2.87 1.24 13.85
CA GLY A 254 -3.95 0.69 14.69
C GLY A 254 -5.28 0.52 13.98
N ASN A 255 -5.28 0.47 12.66
CA ASN A 255 -6.44 0.20 11.83
C ASN A 255 -6.68 -1.32 11.74
N VAL A 256 -7.02 -1.92 12.85
CA VAL A 256 -7.30 -3.36 13.03
C VAL A 256 -8.69 -3.63 13.62
N THR A 257 -9.53 -2.61 13.64
CA THR A 257 -10.91 -2.66 14.15
C THR A 257 -11.85 -1.86 13.26
N ASP A 258 -13.12 -2.30 13.19
CA ASP A 258 -14.15 -1.62 12.40
C ASP A 258 -14.26 -0.13 12.71
N GLY A 259 -14.40 0.66 11.66
CA GLY A 259 -14.62 2.10 11.73
C GLY A 259 -13.34 2.94 11.78
N ILE A 260 -12.18 2.33 11.94
CA ILE A 260 -10.89 3.01 11.75
C ILE A 260 -10.49 2.88 10.28
N VAL A 261 -10.09 3.99 9.69
CA VAL A 261 -9.62 4.09 8.30
C VAL A 261 -8.21 4.69 8.32
N THR A 262 -7.34 4.25 7.46
CA THR A 262 -6.07 4.93 7.20
C THR A 262 -6.14 5.58 5.83
N ALA A 263 -5.77 6.86 5.75
CA ALA A 263 -5.64 7.59 4.49
C ALA A 263 -4.23 8.18 4.39
N SER A 264 -3.54 7.89 3.28
CA SER A 264 -2.20 8.40 3.02
C SER A 264 -2.26 9.60 2.09
N LEU A 265 -1.68 10.72 2.51
CA LEU A 265 -1.45 11.92 1.71
C LEU A 265 0.01 11.98 1.24
N GLY A 266 0.43 10.96 0.48
CA GLY A 266 1.75 10.87 -0.14
C GLY A 266 1.76 11.42 -1.56
N THR A 267 2.77 11.10 -2.39
CA THR A 267 2.80 11.41 -3.83
C THR A 267 1.55 10.86 -4.51
N SER A 268 1.27 9.59 -4.30
CA SER A 268 -0.01 8.91 -4.48
C SER A 268 -0.75 8.81 -3.14
N GLY A 269 -2.01 8.37 -3.16
CA GLY A 269 -2.78 8.19 -1.94
C GLY A 269 -3.44 6.83 -1.88
N THR A 270 -3.57 6.31 -0.66
CA THR A 270 -4.37 5.11 -0.40
C THR A 270 -5.40 5.41 0.69
N ILE A 271 -6.57 4.80 0.56
CA ILE A 271 -7.55 4.71 1.65
C ILE A 271 -7.88 3.25 1.85
N TYR A 272 -7.72 2.76 3.07
CA TYR A 272 -8.02 1.39 3.44
C TYR A 272 -8.56 1.29 4.87
N ALA A 273 -9.32 0.25 5.11
CA ALA A 273 -9.94 0.02 6.41
C ALA A 273 -10.01 -1.47 6.75
N CYS A 274 -9.87 -1.80 8.02
CA CYS A 274 -10.19 -3.14 8.50
C CYS A 274 -11.69 -3.41 8.34
N SER A 275 -12.03 -4.60 7.82
CA SER A 275 -13.42 -5.05 7.65
C SER A 275 -13.58 -6.51 8.08
N ARG A 276 -14.67 -6.83 8.76
CA ARG A 276 -15.00 -8.20 9.17
C ARG A 276 -15.55 -9.06 8.05
N ARG A 277 -15.81 -8.48 6.89
CA ARG A 277 -16.32 -9.17 5.69
C ARG A 277 -15.62 -8.64 4.45
N PRO A 278 -15.50 -9.45 3.39
CA PRO A 278 -14.97 -8.96 2.13
C PRO A 278 -15.89 -7.88 1.55
N LEU A 279 -15.34 -6.74 1.18
CA LEU A 279 -16.05 -5.69 0.45
C LEU A 279 -15.64 -5.78 -1.02
N VAL A 280 -16.40 -6.54 -1.80
CA VAL A 280 -16.14 -6.75 -3.22
C VAL A 280 -16.88 -5.71 -4.03
N ASP A 281 -16.16 -4.95 -4.83
CA ASP A 281 -16.71 -3.95 -5.73
C ASP A 281 -16.99 -4.54 -7.12
N PRO A 282 -18.27 -4.61 -7.57
CA PRO A 282 -18.59 -5.11 -8.90
C PRO A 282 -17.97 -4.28 -10.05
N ALA A 283 -17.61 -3.02 -9.80
CA ALA A 283 -16.93 -2.16 -10.77
C ALA A 283 -15.41 -2.38 -10.80
N GLY A 284 -14.84 -3.07 -9.79
CA GLY A 284 -13.40 -3.35 -9.71
C GLY A 284 -12.54 -2.16 -9.33
N GLU A 285 -13.12 -1.07 -8.80
CA GLU A 285 -12.39 0.13 -8.36
C GLU A 285 -11.83 0.01 -6.94
N VAL A 286 -12.38 -0.92 -6.13
CA VAL A 286 -11.89 -1.25 -4.79
C VAL A 286 -11.19 -2.60 -4.83
N ALA A 287 -9.98 -2.67 -4.30
CA ALA A 287 -9.31 -3.93 -4.07
C ALA A 287 -9.81 -4.56 -2.76
N ALA A 288 -10.40 -5.76 -2.84
CA ALA A 288 -10.93 -6.49 -1.70
C ALA A 288 -9.85 -7.37 -1.06
N PHE A 289 -8.78 -6.75 -0.54
CA PHE A 289 -7.69 -7.51 0.07
C PHE A 289 -8.07 -8.15 1.40
N CYS A 290 -7.33 -9.20 1.78
CA CYS A 290 -7.24 -9.64 3.17
C CYS A 290 -6.27 -8.73 3.94
N ASP A 291 -6.37 -8.70 5.27
CA ASP A 291 -5.46 -7.96 6.13
C ASP A 291 -4.41 -8.88 6.79
N ALA A 292 -3.47 -8.29 7.54
CA ALA A 292 -2.46 -9.02 8.30
C ALA A 292 -2.98 -9.61 9.61
N THR A 293 -4.28 -9.56 9.89
CA THR A 293 -4.86 -10.03 11.17
C THR A 293 -5.86 -11.18 11.02
N GLY A 294 -6.16 -11.55 9.77
CA GLY A 294 -7.13 -12.56 9.42
C GLY A 294 -8.54 -12.02 9.12
N GLN A 295 -8.64 -10.70 8.90
CA GLN A 295 -9.83 -10.01 8.42
C GLN A 295 -9.64 -9.58 6.96
N TRP A 296 -10.29 -8.51 6.51
CA TRP A 296 -10.14 -7.92 5.17
C TRP A 296 -9.70 -6.48 5.26
N LEU A 297 -9.00 -6.02 4.23
CA LEU A 297 -8.49 -4.67 4.05
C LEU A 297 -8.94 -4.12 2.69
N PRO A 298 -10.23 -3.80 2.51
CA PRO A 298 -10.65 -3.11 1.29
C PRO A 298 -9.84 -1.83 1.13
N LEU A 299 -9.27 -1.66 -0.07
CA LEU A 299 -8.30 -0.62 -0.37
C LEU A 299 -8.63 0.09 -1.68
N VAL A 300 -8.47 1.38 -1.68
CA VAL A 300 -8.50 2.26 -2.86
C VAL A 300 -7.15 2.95 -3.00
N CYS A 301 -6.65 3.04 -4.21
CA CYS A 301 -5.40 3.74 -4.53
C CYS A 301 -5.68 4.83 -5.57
N THR A 302 -5.23 6.07 -5.28
CA THR A 302 -5.19 7.19 -6.23
C THR A 302 -3.75 7.54 -6.58
N MET A 303 -3.52 8.01 -7.79
CA MET A 303 -2.16 8.29 -8.29
C MET A 303 -1.69 9.70 -7.96
N ASN A 304 -2.62 10.64 -7.70
CA ASN A 304 -2.35 12.07 -7.74
C ASN A 304 -2.80 12.78 -6.46
N VAL A 305 -1.94 12.82 -5.44
CA VAL A 305 -2.24 13.55 -4.18
C VAL A 305 -1.27 14.71 -3.98
N THR A 306 -0.07 14.51 -3.38
CA THR A 306 0.82 15.65 -3.19
C THR A 306 1.46 16.13 -4.50
N VAL A 307 1.42 15.36 -5.58
CA VAL A 307 1.79 15.83 -6.92
C VAL A 307 1.04 17.11 -7.30
N ALA A 308 -0.25 17.19 -6.93
CA ALA A 308 -1.07 18.37 -7.19
C ALA A 308 -0.54 19.61 -6.48
N THR A 309 -0.23 19.48 -5.20
CA THR A 309 0.31 20.60 -4.40
C THR A 309 1.73 20.94 -4.77
N GLU A 310 2.57 19.93 -5.10
CA GLU A 310 3.94 20.13 -5.58
C GLU A 310 4.01 20.88 -6.91
N MET A 311 3.07 20.60 -7.82
CA MET A 311 2.94 21.35 -9.07
C MET A 311 2.70 22.85 -8.76
N VAL A 312 1.73 23.17 -7.93
CA VAL A 312 1.42 24.57 -7.55
C VAL A 312 2.59 25.22 -6.81
N ARG A 313 3.22 24.48 -5.88
CA ARG A 313 4.39 24.95 -5.13
C ARG A 313 5.51 25.39 -6.08
N ARG A 314 5.82 24.58 -7.10
CA ARG A 314 6.84 24.86 -8.11
C ARG A 314 6.44 26.04 -9.02
N MET A 315 5.18 26.12 -9.46
CA MET A 315 4.68 27.19 -10.33
C MET A 315 4.84 28.57 -9.70
N PHE A 316 4.68 28.69 -8.38
CA PHE A 316 4.73 29.96 -7.67
C PHE A 316 6.00 30.16 -6.82
N GLY A 317 6.96 29.22 -6.84
CA GLY A 317 8.19 29.32 -6.08
C GLY A 317 7.99 29.32 -4.55
N LEU A 318 6.96 28.63 -4.07
CA LEU A 318 6.63 28.59 -2.64
C LEU A 318 7.41 27.44 -1.94
N ASP A 319 7.64 27.59 -0.64
CA ASP A 319 7.95 26.46 0.23
C ASP A 319 6.66 25.83 0.78
N HIS A 320 6.76 24.73 1.54
CA HIS A 320 5.58 24.02 2.06
C HIS A 320 4.80 24.83 3.10
N ALA A 321 5.46 25.68 3.88
CA ALA A 321 4.82 26.53 4.87
C ALA A 321 4.00 27.63 4.18
N ALA A 322 4.63 28.35 3.23
CA ALA A 322 3.97 29.38 2.43
C ALA A 322 2.81 28.82 1.60
N LEU A 323 2.94 27.59 1.07
CA LEU A 323 1.82 26.93 0.37
C LEU A 323 0.64 26.68 1.31
N SER A 324 0.90 26.22 2.54
CA SER A 324 -0.14 25.96 3.55
C SER A 324 -0.81 27.25 4.02
N GLU A 325 -0.02 28.30 4.26
CA GLU A 325 -0.54 29.64 4.64
C GLU A 325 -1.39 30.25 3.52
N ALA A 326 -0.93 30.17 2.29
CA ALA A 326 -1.67 30.61 1.12
C ALA A 326 -3.03 29.89 1.00
N ALA A 327 -3.05 28.56 1.13
CA ALA A 327 -4.28 27.78 1.10
C ALA A 327 -5.22 28.12 2.26
N ALA A 328 -4.69 28.42 3.45
CA ALA A 328 -5.47 28.79 4.62
C ALA A 328 -6.16 30.16 4.47
N SER A 329 -5.61 31.06 3.65
CA SER A 329 -6.16 32.42 3.44
C SER A 329 -7.40 32.48 2.53
N VAL A 330 -7.75 31.34 1.90
CA VAL A 330 -8.90 31.25 0.97
C VAL A 330 -10.00 30.41 1.60
N GLU A 331 -11.26 30.80 1.33
CA GLU A 331 -12.44 30.11 1.84
C GLU A 331 -12.62 28.71 1.22
N THR A 332 -13.40 27.89 1.93
CA THR A 332 -13.82 26.55 1.50
C THR A 332 -14.37 26.53 0.08
N GLY A 333 -13.83 25.63 -0.77
CA GLY A 333 -14.21 25.49 -2.17
C GLY A 333 -13.54 26.50 -3.09
N SER A 334 -12.46 27.18 -2.65
CA SER A 334 -11.57 28.04 -3.46
C SER A 334 -12.33 29.03 -4.36
N GLU A 335 -13.42 29.62 -3.89
CA GLU A 335 -14.33 30.47 -4.66
C GLU A 335 -14.81 29.83 -5.99
N GLY A 336 -14.90 28.53 -6.03
CA GLY A 336 -15.32 27.74 -7.20
C GLY A 336 -14.19 27.37 -8.16
N LEU A 337 -12.93 27.61 -7.78
CA LEU A 337 -11.80 27.00 -8.50
C LEU A 337 -11.64 25.54 -8.06
N LEU A 338 -11.70 24.62 -9.01
CA LEU A 338 -11.57 23.17 -8.79
C LEU A 338 -10.46 22.61 -9.64
N LEU A 339 -9.58 21.80 -9.05
CA LEU A 339 -8.61 20.98 -9.77
C LEU A 339 -9.11 19.53 -9.87
N ILE A 340 -9.10 18.98 -11.08
CA ILE A 340 -9.18 17.54 -11.34
C ILE A 340 -7.73 17.07 -11.55
N PRO A 341 -7.09 16.40 -10.57
CA PRO A 341 -5.63 16.22 -10.59
C PRO A 341 -5.16 14.93 -11.29
N PHE A 342 -5.76 14.51 -12.39
CA PHE A 342 -5.45 13.22 -13.04
C PHE A 342 -4.24 13.29 -13.97
N PHE A 343 -3.12 13.86 -13.52
CA PHE A 343 -1.98 14.29 -14.35
C PHE A 343 -1.38 13.21 -15.26
N GLU A 344 -1.17 12.01 -14.76
CA GLU A 344 -0.60 10.87 -15.50
C GLU A 344 -1.61 9.70 -15.54
N GLY A 345 -2.88 10.03 -15.63
CA GLY A 345 -3.97 9.10 -15.44
C GLY A 345 -4.37 8.96 -13.97
N GLU A 346 -5.50 8.31 -13.74
CA GLU A 346 -5.99 8.00 -12.40
C GLU A 346 -6.51 6.56 -12.33
N ARG A 347 -6.28 5.91 -11.18
CA ARG A 347 -6.71 4.53 -10.93
C ARG A 347 -8.11 4.48 -10.32
N THR A 348 -8.39 5.37 -9.38
CA THR A 348 -9.70 5.49 -8.73
C THR A 348 -10.09 6.98 -8.63
N PRO A 349 -11.07 7.45 -9.43
CA PRO A 349 -11.81 6.71 -10.47
C PRO A 349 -10.90 6.15 -11.57
N ASN A 350 -11.38 5.13 -12.30
CA ASN A 350 -10.62 4.54 -13.41
C ASN A 350 -10.62 5.47 -14.64
N VAL A 351 -9.64 6.35 -14.72
CA VAL A 351 -9.43 7.32 -15.80
C VAL A 351 -7.97 7.25 -16.27
N PRO A 352 -7.58 6.16 -16.95
CA PRO A 352 -6.16 5.90 -17.28
C PRO A 352 -5.55 6.94 -18.24
N ASP A 353 -6.38 7.61 -19.04
CA ASP A 353 -5.96 8.65 -19.98
C ASP A 353 -6.04 10.07 -19.38
N GLY A 354 -6.32 10.19 -18.08
CA GLY A 354 -6.54 11.45 -17.40
C GLY A 354 -5.37 12.41 -17.50
N THR A 355 -5.67 13.71 -17.53
CA THR A 355 -4.72 14.81 -17.35
C THR A 355 -5.29 15.82 -16.37
N GLY A 356 -4.44 16.72 -15.84
CA GLY A 356 -4.90 17.76 -14.92
C GLY A 356 -5.80 18.78 -15.61
N VAL A 357 -6.93 19.11 -14.97
CA VAL A 357 -7.89 20.12 -15.48
C VAL A 357 -8.27 21.10 -14.38
N TRP A 358 -8.20 22.39 -14.69
CA TRP A 358 -8.70 23.45 -13.83
C TRP A 358 -10.07 23.92 -14.31
N ILE A 359 -11.08 23.88 -13.43
CA ILE A 359 -12.45 24.37 -13.67
C ILE A 359 -12.65 25.62 -12.83
N GLY A 360 -13.33 26.64 -13.38
CA GLY A 360 -13.64 27.86 -12.64
C GLY A 360 -12.51 28.87 -12.57
N VAL A 361 -11.53 28.79 -13.48
CA VAL A 361 -10.45 29.79 -13.59
C VAL A 361 -11.02 31.15 -13.97
N ARG A 362 -10.74 32.17 -13.17
CA ARG A 362 -11.14 33.57 -13.39
C ARG A 362 -9.98 34.49 -12.98
N PRO A 363 -9.91 35.73 -13.43
CA PRO A 363 -8.82 36.65 -13.00
C PRO A 363 -8.63 36.71 -11.48
N ARG A 364 -9.71 36.69 -10.69
CA ARG A 364 -9.64 36.73 -9.24
C ARG A 364 -9.24 35.41 -8.57
N THR A 365 -9.47 34.24 -9.21
CA THR A 365 -9.13 32.94 -8.68
C THR A 365 -7.79 32.38 -9.23
N SER A 366 -7.14 33.11 -10.14
CA SER A 366 -5.83 32.76 -10.72
C SER A 366 -4.68 33.24 -9.83
N THR A 367 -4.74 32.95 -8.53
CA THR A 367 -3.71 33.34 -7.56
C THR A 367 -3.08 32.11 -6.92
N ALA A 368 -1.88 32.25 -6.38
CA ALA A 368 -1.18 31.17 -5.67
C ALA A 368 -2.06 30.59 -4.54
N ALA A 369 -2.76 31.45 -3.81
CA ALA A 369 -3.61 31.05 -2.68
C ALA A 369 -4.79 30.15 -3.11
N HIS A 370 -5.55 30.59 -4.15
CA HIS A 370 -6.66 29.79 -4.67
C HIS A 370 -6.18 28.48 -5.28
N MET A 371 -5.09 28.49 -6.06
CA MET A 371 -4.56 27.28 -6.68
C MET A 371 -3.98 26.32 -5.65
N ALA A 372 -3.33 26.82 -4.59
CA ALA A 372 -2.84 25.97 -3.49
C ALA A 372 -4.00 25.26 -2.77
N ARG A 373 -5.05 25.99 -2.43
CA ARG A 373 -6.24 25.41 -1.77
C ARG A 373 -6.96 24.44 -2.69
N ALA A 374 -7.24 24.83 -3.94
CA ALA A 374 -7.91 23.97 -4.90
C ALA A 374 -7.12 22.69 -5.22
N ALA A 375 -5.78 22.73 -5.14
CA ALA A 375 -4.94 21.53 -5.28
C ALA A 375 -5.11 20.57 -4.09
N MET A 376 -5.11 21.06 -2.85
CA MET A 376 -5.40 20.26 -1.67
C MET A 376 -6.82 19.70 -1.69
N GLU A 377 -7.80 20.53 -2.04
CA GLU A 377 -9.21 20.13 -2.16
C GLU A 377 -9.41 19.07 -3.25
N GLY A 378 -8.89 19.31 -4.46
CA GLY A 378 -9.03 18.39 -5.59
C GLY A 378 -8.40 17.03 -5.35
N ALA A 379 -7.19 16.99 -4.75
CA ALA A 379 -6.54 15.74 -4.35
C ALA A 379 -7.36 14.98 -3.29
N THR A 380 -7.93 15.72 -2.32
CA THR A 380 -8.75 15.12 -1.26
C THR A 380 -10.10 14.63 -1.79
N LEU A 381 -10.72 15.36 -2.74
CA LEU A 381 -11.95 14.92 -3.42
C LEU A 381 -11.73 13.64 -4.23
N GLY A 382 -10.55 13.48 -4.87
CA GLY A 382 -10.17 12.25 -5.52
C GLY A 382 -10.08 11.07 -4.54
N LEU A 383 -9.46 11.26 -3.38
CA LEU A 383 -9.43 10.26 -2.31
C LEU A 383 -10.85 9.97 -1.77
N ASN A 384 -11.68 11.00 -1.61
CA ASN A 384 -13.04 10.85 -1.10
C ASN A 384 -13.97 10.13 -2.10
N TYR A 385 -13.70 10.21 -3.40
CA TYR A 385 -14.36 9.35 -4.38
C TYR A 385 -14.18 7.88 -3.98
N GLY A 386 -12.95 7.48 -3.68
CA GLY A 386 -12.66 6.12 -3.22
C GLY A 386 -13.31 5.78 -1.88
N LEU A 387 -13.28 6.70 -0.90
CA LEU A 387 -13.94 6.50 0.39
C LEU A 387 -15.47 6.34 0.23
N ASN A 388 -16.09 7.07 -0.69
CA ASN A 388 -17.51 6.94 -1.00
C ASN A 388 -17.83 5.60 -1.67
N ARG A 389 -16.91 5.04 -2.48
CA ARG A 389 -17.06 3.66 -2.98
C ARG A 389 -17.06 2.65 -1.81
N LEU A 390 -16.12 2.79 -0.87
CA LEU A 390 -16.08 1.94 0.32
C LEU A 390 -17.35 2.08 1.17
N ARG A 391 -17.86 3.30 1.35
CA ARG A 391 -19.15 3.56 2.04
C ARG A 391 -20.33 2.87 1.34
N ALA A 392 -20.39 2.96 0.02
CA ALA A 392 -21.43 2.28 -0.77
C ALA A 392 -21.40 0.76 -0.62
N LEU A 393 -20.22 0.17 -0.35
CA LEU A 393 -20.05 -1.24 -0.05
C LEU A 393 -20.32 -1.58 1.43
N GLY A 394 -20.66 -0.58 2.25
CA GLY A 394 -21.08 -0.76 3.64
C GLY A 394 -19.98 -0.49 4.68
N LEU A 395 -18.89 0.16 4.33
CA LEU A 395 -17.93 0.70 5.30
C LEU A 395 -18.55 1.90 6.03
N ALA A 396 -18.40 1.96 7.36
CA ALA A 396 -18.85 3.08 8.19
C ALA A 396 -17.67 3.71 8.95
N PRO A 397 -16.94 4.66 8.35
CA PRO A 397 -15.82 5.34 9.00
C PRO A 397 -16.28 6.10 10.25
N ARG A 398 -15.51 5.99 11.34
CA ARG A 398 -15.68 6.75 12.58
C ARG A 398 -14.49 7.64 12.88
N GLU A 399 -13.32 7.27 12.42
CA GLU A 399 -12.07 8.01 12.57
C GLU A 399 -11.15 7.67 11.39
N ILE A 400 -10.50 8.70 10.83
CA ILE A 400 -9.51 8.52 9.77
C ILE A 400 -8.13 8.89 10.32
N ARG A 401 -7.18 7.97 10.21
CA ARG A 401 -5.78 8.19 10.57
C ARG A 401 -5.01 8.62 9.34
N LEU A 402 -4.57 9.89 9.34
CA LEU A 402 -3.84 10.49 8.23
C LEU A 402 -2.36 10.22 8.35
N THR A 403 -1.75 9.81 7.23
CA THR A 403 -0.30 9.58 7.09
C THR A 403 0.22 10.30 5.85
N GLY A 404 1.54 10.25 5.62
CA GLY A 404 2.19 10.88 4.48
C GLY A 404 2.48 12.37 4.67
N GLY A 405 3.26 12.95 3.74
CA GLY A 405 3.75 14.33 3.87
C GLY A 405 2.68 15.41 3.96
N GLY A 406 1.55 15.22 3.26
CA GLY A 406 0.43 16.17 3.28
C GLY A 406 -0.25 16.29 4.65
N SER A 407 -0.21 15.24 5.47
CA SER A 407 -0.81 15.25 6.81
C SER A 407 -0.14 16.21 7.80
N ARG A 408 1.06 16.70 7.49
CA ARG A 408 1.78 17.71 8.30
C ARG A 408 1.11 19.09 8.23
N SER A 409 0.36 19.40 7.16
CA SER A 409 -0.33 20.67 6.99
C SER A 409 -1.65 20.71 7.80
N ALA A 410 -1.77 21.63 8.74
CA ALA A 410 -2.99 21.78 9.55
C ALA A 410 -4.21 22.13 8.68
N VAL A 411 -4.04 22.99 7.68
CA VAL A 411 -5.13 23.33 6.76
C VAL A 411 -5.56 22.12 5.94
N TRP A 412 -4.62 21.26 5.52
CA TRP A 412 -4.99 20.06 4.76
C TRP A 412 -5.68 19.02 5.63
N ARG A 413 -5.29 18.90 6.91
CA ARG A 413 -6.04 18.03 7.86
C ARG A 413 -7.47 18.49 8.04
N GLN A 414 -7.73 19.81 8.14
CA GLN A 414 -9.08 20.35 8.22
C GLN A 414 -9.86 20.10 6.92
N ILE A 415 -9.28 20.38 5.75
CA ILE A 415 -9.87 20.06 4.43
C ILE A 415 -10.23 18.58 4.36
N ALA A 416 -9.35 17.71 4.82
CA ALA A 416 -9.58 16.27 4.84
C ALA A 416 -10.74 15.87 5.77
N ALA A 417 -10.81 16.44 6.98
CA ALA A 417 -11.93 16.21 7.90
C ALA A 417 -13.27 16.61 7.28
N ASP A 418 -13.31 17.78 6.67
CA ASP A 418 -14.51 18.35 6.08
C ASP A 418 -14.97 17.58 4.83
N ILE A 419 -14.05 17.22 3.93
CA ILE A 419 -14.36 16.47 2.70
C ILE A 419 -14.73 15.02 3.03
N PHE A 420 -14.00 14.38 3.94
CA PHE A 420 -14.30 13.01 4.36
C PHE A 420 -15.52 12.91 5.27
N ASP A 421 -16.05 14.03 5.76
CA ASP A 421 -17.14 14.04 6.75
C ASP A 421 -16.87 13.05 7.91
N CYS A 422 -15.66 13.13 8.46
CA CYS A 422 -15.17 12.21 9.46
C CYS A 422 -13.99 12.85 10.22
N PRO A 423 -13.91 12.69 11.55
CA PRO A 423 -12.74 13.15 12.31
C PRO A 423 -11.44 12.54 11.78
N VAL A 424 -10.40 13.36 11.67
CA VAL A 424 -9.06 12.92 11.28
C VAL A 424 -8.06 13.16 12.39
N VAL A 425 -7.01 12.32 12.46
CA VAL A 425 -5.90 12.45 13.41
C VAL A 425 -4.67 11.78 12.84
N CYS A 426 -3.47 12.23 13.19
CA CYS A 426 -2.22 11.58 12.76
C CYS A 426 -1.70 10.63 13.84
N PRO A 427 -1.10 9.48 13.46
CA PRO A 427 -0.26 8.71 14.38
C PRO A 427 0.90 9.58 14.90
N ALA A 428 1.30 9.38 16.16
CA ALA A 428 2.44 10.10 16.76
C ALA A 428 3.79 9.66 16.19
N SER A 429 3.86 8.48 15.55
CA SER A 429 5.05 7.95 14.89
C SER A 429 4.87 7.90 13.38
N GLU A 430 5.90 8.35 12.65
CA GLU A 430 5.96 8.24 11.18
C GLU A 430 6.40 6.85 10.69
N GLU A 431 6.73 5.92 11.61
CA GLU A 431 7.32 4.60 11.29
C GLU A 431 6.31 3.57 10.74
N GLY A 432 5.08 3.96 10.55
CA GLY A 432 3.95 3.26 9.92
C GLY A 432 4.10 1.75 9.72
N ALA A 433 4.52 1.33 8.53
CA ALA A 433 4.56 -0.08 8.14
C ALA A 433 5.67 -0.88 8.86
N ALA A 434 6.86 -0.31 9.08
CA ALA A 434 7.93 -0.96 9.85
C ALA A 434 7.51 -1.19 11.31
N TYR A 435 6.86 -0.18 11.92
CA TYR A 435 6.33 -0.30 13.27
C TYR A 435 5.22 -1.35 13.35
N GLY A 436 4.31 -1.34 12.38
CA GLY A 436 3.26 -2.35 12.25
C GLY A 436 3.82 -3.76 12.14
N ALA A 437 4.88 -3.95 11.37
CA ALA A 437 5.57 -5.22 11.23
C ALA A 437 6.17 -5.70 12.57
N ALA A 438 6.78 -4.81 13.37
CA ALA A 438 7.28 -5.15 14.70
C ALA A 438 6.15 -5.57 15.66
N LEU A 439 5.01 -4.84 15.66
CA LEU A 439 3.83 -5.19 16.46
C LEU A 439 3.20 -6.51 15.97
N HIS A 440 3.22 -6.77 14.68
CA HIS A 440 2.75 -8.03 14.12
C HIS A 440 3.64 -9.20 14.56
N ALA A 441 4.98 -9.03 14.55
CA ALA A 441 5.89 -10.04 15.07
C ALA A 441 5.68 -10.31 16.58
N LEU A 442 5.40 -9.29 17.36
CA LEU A 442 5.04 -9.43 18.77
C LEU A 442 3.74 -10.25 18.93
N TRP A 443 2.75 -9.95 18.12
CA TRP A 443 1.47 -10.67 18.12
C TRP A 443 1.63 -12.15 17.74
N VAL A 444 2.33 -12.44 16.63
CA VAL A 444 2.57 -13.81 16.15
C VAL A 444 3.43 -14.60 17.14
N GLY A 445 4.53 -14.01 17.63
CA GLY A 445 5.41 -14.63 18.61
C GLY A 445 4.73 -14.94 19.92
N GLY A 446 3.88 -14.03 20.41
CA GLY A 446 3.05 -14.25 21.60
C GLY A 446 2.12 -15.45 21.46
N HIS A 447 1.47 -15.61 20.31
CA HIS A 447 0.60 -16.76 20.03
C HIS A 447 1.40 -18.06 19.89
N ALA A 448 2.54 -18.03 19.26
CA ALA A 448 3.42 -19.21 19.12
C ALA A 448 3.91 -19.74 20.49
N THR A 449 4.02 -18.87 21.49
CA THR A 449 4.46 -19.23 22.86
C THR A 449 3.32 -19.44 23.85
N GLY A 450 2.05 -19.34 23.41
CA GLY A 450 0.88 -19.47 24.29
C GLY A 450 0.58 -18.23 25.16
N ALA A 451 1.32 -17.13 24.99
CA ALA A 451 1.11 -15.85 25.69
C ALA A 451 0.41 -14.80 24.80
N GLY A 452 -0.36 -15.27 23.80
CA GLY A 452 -0.96 -14.41 22.77
C GLY A 452 -2.00 -13.45 23.34
N ARG A 453 -1.90 -12.18 22.93
CA ARG A 453 -2.89 -11.11 23.16
C ARG A 453 -3.59 -10.78 21.84
N PRO A 454 -4.85 -10.33 21.84
CA PRO A 454 -5.49 -9.81 20.63
C PRO A 454 -4.70 -8.64 20.04
N ILE A 455 -4.54 -8.61 18.71
CA ILE A 455 -3.81 -7.54 18.05
C ILE A 455 -4.42 -6.15 18.31
N GLY A 456 -5.74 -6.07 18.45
CA GLY A 456 -6.44 -4.82 18.79
C GLY A 456 -6.12 -4.29 20.21
N GLU A 457 -5.70 -5.14 21.15
CA GLU A 457 -5.19 -4.69 22.46
C GLU A 457 -3.78 -4.15 22.32
N ILE A 458 -2.91 -4.86 21.59
CA ILE A 458 -1.52 -4.43 21.33
C ILE A 458 -1.50 -3.07 20.66
N THR A 459 -2.29 -2.90 19.60
CA THR A 459 -2.32 -1.62 18.87
C THR A 459 -2.95 -0.50 19.68
N ARG A 460 -3.97 -0.76 20.50
CA ARG A 460 -4.55 0.25 21.39
C ARG A 460 -3.57 0.73 22.46
N GLU A 461 -2.72 -0.14 22.95
CA GLU A 461 -1.71 0.18 23.96
C GLU A 461 -0.49 0.90 23.37
N PHE A 462 -0.05 0.50 22.18
CA PHE A 462 1.24 0.91 21.64
C PHE A 462 1.16 1.93 20.50
N VAL A 463 0.05 2.01 19.76
CA VAL A 463 -0.12 3.00 18.70
C VAL A 463 -0.66 4.29 19.30
N ALA A 464 0.25 5.23 19.58
CA ALA A 464 -0.12 6.56 20.06
C ALA A 464 -0.60 7.45 18.89
N LEU A 465 -1.60 8.30 19.16
CA LEU A 465 -2.07 9.32 18.25
C LEU A 465 -1.59 10.70 18.73
N ASP A 466 -1.22 11.57 17.81
CA ASP A 466 -0.93 12.97 18.11
C ASP A 466 -2.24 13.77 18.14
N GLU A 467 -2.84 13.86 19.30
CA GLU A 467 -4.11 14.55 19.51
C GLU A 467 -4.06 16.05 19.14
N SER A 468 -2.89 16.68 19.08
CA SER A 468 -2.72 18.04 18.61
C SER A 468 -3.02 18.20 17.10
N THR A 469 -2.98 17.09 16.37
CA THR A 469 -3.28 17.04 14.93
C THR A 469 -4.75 16.79 14.61
N ARG A 470 -5.57 16.49 15.63
CA ARG A 470 -6.98 16.16 15.44
C ARG A 470 -7.76 17.31 14.83
N ALA A 471 -8.54 17.01 13.80
CA ALA A 471 -9.50 17.90 13.20
C ALA A 471 -10.87 17.21 13.10
N ALA A 472 -11.91 17.94 13.44
CA ALA A 472 -13.30 17.49 13.29
C ALA A 472 -13.94 18.20 12.09
N PRO A 473 -14.89 17.55 11.38
CA PRO A 473 -15.56 18.17 10.26
C PRO A 473 -16.38 19.38 10.70
N ASP A 474 -16.26 20.48 9.96
CA ASP A 474 -17.16 21.63 10.06
C ASP A 474 -18.43 21.37 9.25
N PHE A 475 -19.59 21.58 9.85
CA PHE A 475 -20.87 21.24 9.21
C PHE A 475 -21.12 22.03 7.91
N ALA A 476 -20.81 23.32 7.89
CA ALA A 476 -21.06 24.19 6.73
C ALA A 476 -20.05 23.85 5.60
N ALA A 477 -18.77 23.64 5.94
CA ALA A 477 -17.74 23.24 5.00
C ALA A 477 -18.05 21.86 4.39
N THR A 478 -18.46 20.90 5.21
CA THR A 478 -18.85 19.55 4.76
C THR A 478 -20.02 19.60 3.77
N ALA A 479 -21.04 20.40 4.05
CA ALA A 479 -22.16 20.56 3.12
C ALA A 479 -21.72 21.11 1.77
N ARG A 480 -20.86 22.15 1.77
CA ARG A 480 -20.30 22.73 0.56
C ARG A 480 -19.41 21.74 -0.21
N TYR A 481 -18.59 20.95 0.48
CA TYR A 481 -17.75 19.93 -0.16
C TYR A 481 -18.54 18.75 -0.73
N ARG A 482 -19.72 18.41 -0.18
CA ARG A 482 -20.60 17.41 -0.81
C ARG A 482 -21.11 17.89 -2.18
N GLU A 483 -21.45 19.17 -2.30
CA GLU A 483 -21.84 19.75 -3.60
C GLU A 483 -20.66 19.72 -4.57
N LEU A 484 -19.46 20.12 -4.11
CA LEU A 484 -18.26 20.14 -4.91
C LEU A 484 -17.82 18.72 -5.33
N GLN A 485 -18.00 17.70 -4.47
CA GLN A 485 -17.78 16.30 -4.81
C GLN A 485 -18.65 15.84 -5.97
N GLY A 486 -19.94 16.23 -5.97
CA GLY A 486 -20.84 15.93 -7.09
C GLY A 486 -20.34 16.51 -8.42
N ILE A 487 -19.82 17.74 -8.40
CA ILE A 487 -19.23 18.39 -9.57
C ILE A 487 -17.95 17.69 -9.99
N PHE A 488 -17.08 17.34 -9.04
CA PHE A 488 -15.84 16.58 -9.28
C PHE A 488 -16.13 15.24 -9.95
N ASP A 489 -17.04 14.45 -9.39
CA ASP A 489 -17.41 13.14 -9.90
C ASP A 489 -18.04 13.21 -11.31
N GLN A 490 -18.85 14.23 -11.56
CA GLN A 490 -19.43 14.46 -12.89
C GLN A 490 -18.36 14.87 -13.89
N ALA A 491 -17.47 15.80 -13.53
CA ALA A 491 -16.38 16.24 -14.39
C ALA A 491 -15.43 15.07 -14.75
N ALA A 492 -15.11 14.18 -13.81
CA ALA A 492 -14.31 12.99 -14.06
C ALA A 492 -14.93 12.11 -15.16
N ARG A 493 -16.25 11.92 -15.13
CA ARG A 493 -16.98 11.14 -16.14
C ARG A 493 -17.04 11.86 -17.51
N ASP A 494 -17.40 13.13 -17.50
CA ASP A 494 -17.63 13.90 -18.74
C ASP A 494 -16.32 14.13 -19.51
N LEU A 495 -15.21 14.31 -18.83
CA LEU A 495 -13.89 14.54 -19.40
C LEU A 495 -13.23 13.26 -19.96
N ALA A 496 -13.71 12.08 -19.63
CA ALA A 496 -13.05 10.81 -20.02
C ALA A 496 -12.82 10.69 -21.54
N ARG A 497 -13.82 11.08 -22.36
CA ARG A 497 -13.68 11.09 -23.83
C ARG A 497 -12.66 12.13 -24.31
N THR A 498 -12.63 13.29 -23.67
CA THR A 498 -11.68 14.36 -23.98
C THR A 498 -10.26 13.91 -23.66
N PHE A 499 -10.04 13.28 -22.51
CA PHE A 499 -8.76 12.71 -22.12
C PHE A 499 -8.26 11.68 -23.13
N ALA A 500 -9.09 10.72 -23.53
CA ALA A 500 -8.73 9.71 -24.51
C ALA A 500 -8.37 10.35 -25.88
N SER A 501 -9.08 11.41 -26.30
CA SER A 501 -8.75 12.13 -27.53
C SER A 501 -7.45 12.92 -27.43
N HIS A 502 -7.21 13.57 -26.28
CA HIS A 502 -5.98 14.30 -26.00
C HIS A 502 -4.76 13.38 -25.94
N ARG A 503 -4.90 12.19 -25.32
CA ARG A 503 -3.85 11.17 -25.30
C ARG A 503 -3.44 10.73 -26.69
N ARG A 504 -4.42 10.45 -27.58
CA ARG A 504 -4.15 10.14 -28.99
C ARG A 504 -3.43 11.26 -29.75
N PHE A 505 -3.72 12.52 -29.41
CA PHE A 505 -3.04 13.68 -30.00
C PHE A 505 -1.56 13.74 -29.57
N ILE A 506 -1.26 13.45 -28.29
CA ILE A 506 0.13 13.51 -27.77
C ILE A 506 0.98 12.34 -28.26
N TRP A 507 0.44 11.11 -28.24
CA TRP A 507 1.21 9.88 -28.44
C TRP A 507 0.99 9.21 -29.81
N GLY A 508 0.10 9.75 -30.66
CA GLY A 508 -0.33 9.11 -31.88
C GLY A 508 -1.31 7.97 -31.64
N GLN A 509 -1.79 7.35 -32.73
CA GLN A 509 -2.56 6.09 -32.60
C GLN A 509 -1.54 4.99 -32.27
N VAL A 510 -1.59 4.51 -31.04
CA VAL A 510 -0.90 3.28 -30.63
C VAL A 510 -1.80 2.10 -30.92
#